data_19df87f47bbb53badf4f59663b156a3c
#
_entry.id   19df87f47bbb53badf4f59663b156a3c
#
_cell.length_a   1.000
_cell.length_b   1.000
_cell.length_c   1.000
_cell.angle_alpha   90.00
_cell.angle_beta   90.00
_cell.angle_gamma   90.00
#
_symmetry.space_group_name_H-M   'P 1'
#
loop_
_entity.id
_entity.type
_entity.pdbx_description
1 polymer ?
#
loop_
_entity_poly.entity_id
_entity_poly.type
_entity_poly.pdbx_seq_one_letter_code
_entity_poly.pdbx_strand_id
1 'polypeptide(L)'
;MTEEKIISIITINYNGLKDTCELMETLPLDDASLEVIVVDNASREDEATVIEKRYPQVKVIRSKENLGFAGGNNLGIAAASGKYLFFINNDTLLYLHDDPIGKSGTPAVLKHLVERFEANPKVGMVCPKIRFTWGLNLIQYAGYTPLSRITQRNHAIGFNESDYGQYDTPHTTSYGHGAAMMVSREAINKAGIMPTCYFLYYEELDWSMMIRRAGYEIWYEPASTIYHKESQTTGQASPLRTYYITRNRLLLVRRNSPLPWRYLSYIYLIFVAGTKECVKNLTKQRYDLVKAVLRGLWHFIKY
;
A
#
# COMPACT_ATOMS: atom_id res chain seq x y z
N MET A 1 -12.50 32.41 -4.17
CA MET A 1 -11.35 31.77 -3.48
C MET A 1 -11.62 30.28 -3.54
N THR A 2 -10.78 29.50 -4.18
CA THR A 2 -10.90 28.03 -4.15
C THR A 2 -10.62 27.58 -2.72
N GLU A 3 -11.57 26.86 -2.09
CA GLU A 3 -11.36 26.26 -0.76
C GLU A 3 -10.11 25.38 -0.82
N GLU A 4 -9.25 25.55 0.19
CA GLU A 4 -8.01 24.78 0.28
C GLU A 4 -8.35 23.31 0.57
N LYS A 5 -7.93 22.37 -0.29
CA LYS A 5 -8.17 20.96 -0.09
C LYS A 5 -7.32 20.44 1.08
N ILE A 6 -7.97 19.78 2.03
CA ILE A 6 -7.30 19.20 3.19
C ILE A 6 -6.72 17.83 2.83
N ILE A 7 -7.52 16.97 2.16
CA ILE A 7 -7.11 15.60 1.81
C ILE A 7 -7.26 15.38 0.30
N SER A 8 -6.22 14.81 -0.31
CA SER A 8 -6.28 14.19 -1.64
C SER A 8 -6.33 12.67 -1.48
N ILE A 9 -7.45 12.05 -1.82
CA ILE A 9 -7.57 10.59 -1.86
C ILE A 9 -7.11 10.11 -3.23
N ILE A 10 -6.11 9.22 -3.26
CA ILE A 10 -5.50 8.72 -4.49
C ILE A 10 -5.69 7.22 -4.55
N THR A 11 -6.27 6.74 -5.64
CA THR A 11 -6.41 5.31 -5.92
C THR A 11 -6.01 4.99 -7.35
N ILE A 12 -5.50 3.77 -7.56
CA ILE A 12 -5.10 3.28 -8.88
C ILE A 12 -6.14 2.30 -9.37
N ASN A 13 -6.64 2.52 -10.58
CA ASN A 13 -7.45 1.57 -11.32
C ASN A 13 -6.59 0.87 -12.39
N TYR A 14 -6.64 -0.44 -12.44
CA TYR A 14 -6.05 -1.25 -13.52
C TYR A 14 -6.86 -2.51 -13.76
N ASN A 15 -7.73 -2.50 -14.77
CA ASN A 15 -8.70 -3.56 -15.06
C ASN A 15 -9.58 -3.90 -13.84
N GLY A 16 -9.96 -2.90 -13.05
CA GLY A 16 -10.61 -3.05 -11.75
C GLY A 16 -11.83 -2.16 -11.55
N LEU A 17 -12.55 -1.82 -12.66
CA LEU A 17 -13.67 -0.89 -12.65
C LEU A 17 -14.69 -1.18 -11.54
N LYS A 18 -15.05 -2.46 -11.33
CA LYS A 18 -16.02 -2.85 -10.32
C LYS A 18 -15.56 -2.43 -8.91
N ASP A 19 -14.34 -2.81 -8.55
CA ASP A 19 -13.77 -2.50 -7.24
C ASP A 19 -13.61 -0.99 -7.04
N THR A 20 -13.13 -0.29 -8.08
CA THR A 20 -13.01 1.17 -8.06
C THR A 20 -14.38 1.84 -7.85
N CYS A 21 -15.42 1.38 -8.51
CA CYS A 21 -16.77 1.92 -8.29
C CYS A 21 -17.28 1.64 -6.86
N GLU A 22 -17.06 0.44 -6.34
CA GLU A 22 -17.46 0.11 -4.97
C GLU A 22 -16.70 0.95 -3.93
N LEU A 23 -15.41 1.24 -4.15
CA LEU A 23 -14.67 2.19 -3.32
C LEU A 23 -15.31 3.58 -3.38
N MET A 24 -15.60 4.11 -4.58
CA MET A 24 -16.21 5.43 -4.76
C MET A 24 -17.52 5.58 -3.98
N GLU A 25 -18.33 4.53 -3.90
CA GLU A 25 -19.61 4.51 -3.18
C GLU A 25 -19.42 4.63 -1.64
N THR A 26 -18.22 4.36 -1.13
CA THR A 26 -17.89 4.53 0.30
C THR A 26 -17.20 5.86 0.62
N LEU A 27 -16.86 6.67 -0.40
CA LEU A 27 -16.18 7.95 -0.22
C LEU A 27 -17.18 9.11 -0.09
N PRO A 28 -16.89 10.14 0.72
CA PRO A 28 -17.71 11.34 0.85
C PRO A 28 -17.42 12.31 -0.31
N LEU A 29 -17.86 11.97 -1.53
CA LEU A 29 -17.50 12.66 -2.76
C LEU A 29 -18.01 14.12 -2.84
N ASP A 30 -19.02 14.48 -2.01
CA ASP A 30 -19.60 15.82 -1.94
C ASP A 30 -18.91 16.73 -0.92
N ASP A 31 -17.89 16.25 -0.20
CA ASP A 31 -17.14 17.04 0.77
C ASP A 31 -16.16 17.98 0.05
N ALA A 32 -16.39 19.28 0.15
CA ALA A 32 -15.60 20.31 -0.52
C ALA A 32 -14.12 20.35 -0.05
N SER A 33 -13.83 19.87 1.17
CA SER A 33 -12.46 19.81 1.69
C SER A 33 -11.62 18.65 1.11
N LEU A 34 -12.26 17.74 0.37
CA LEU A 34 -11.62 16.59 -0.24
C LEU A 34 -11.46 16.75 -1.75
N GLU A 35 -10.46 16.11 -2.31
CA GLU A 35 -10.39 15.76 -3.71
C GLU A 35 -10.13 14.27 -3.86
N VAL A 36 -10.76 13.65 -4.85
CA VAL A 36 -10.56 12.24 -5.16
C VAL A 36 -9.92 12.13 -6.54
N ILE A 37 -8.82 11.41 -6.61
CA ILE A 37 -8.02 11.21 -7.82
C ILE A 37 -7.96 9.71 -8.11
N VAL A 38 -8.52 9.31 -9.23
CA VAL A 38 -8.40 7.96 -9.76
C VAL A 38 -7.37 7.98 -10.89
N VAL A 39 -6.31 7.20 -10.75
CA VAL A 39 -5.33 7.01 -11.82
C VAL A 39 -5.65 5.72 -12.55
N ASP A 40 -6.18 5.81 -13.76
CA ASP A 40 -6.30 4.67 -14.66
C ASP A 40 -4.91 4.33 -15.22
N ASN A 41 -4.36 3.23 -14.76
CA ASN A 41 -2.98 2.82 -15.04
C ASN A 41 -2.87 1.98 -16.31
N ALA A 42 -3.49 2.45 -17.39
CA ALA A 42 -3.61 1.80 -18.69
C ALA A 42 -4.46 0.51 -18.65
N SER A 43 -5.69 0.60 -18.17
CA SER A 43 -6.68 -0.48 -18.30
C SER A 43 -6.92 -0.85 -19.77
N ARG A 44 -7.26 -2.11 -20.01
CA ARG A 44 -7.49 -2.63 -21.39
C ARG A 44 -8.73 -2.04 -22.03
N GLU A 45 -9.78 -1.88 -21.23
CA GLU A 45 -11.02 -1.23 -21.61
C GLU A 45 -10.99 0.24 -21.18
N ASP A 46 -11.81 1.10 -21.76
CA ASP A 46 -11.90 2.51 -21.39
C ASP A 46 -12.68 2.71 -20.08
N GLU A 47 -12.12 2.12 -19.00
CA GLU A 47 -12.68 2.21 -17.65
C GLU A 47 -12.65 3.65 -17.12
N ALA A 48 -11.67 4.42 -17.54
CA ALA A 48 -11.54 5.83 -17.17
C ALA A 48 -12.75 6.67 -17.59
N THR A 49 -13.25 6.50 -18.82
CA THR A 49 -14.46 7.19 -19.29
C THR A 49 -15.71 6.77 -18.53
N VAL A 50 -15.80 5.50 -18.13
CA VAL A 50 -16.91 5.01 -17.30
C VAL A 50 -16.90 5.67 -15.92
N ILE A 51 -15.71 5.75 -15.27
CA ILE A 51 -15.54 6.38 -13.97
C ILE A 51 -15.88 7.87 -14.03
N GLU A 52 -15.39 8.61 -15.03
CA GLU A 52 -15.68 10.05 -15.21
C GLU A 52 -17.17 10.34 -15.38
N LYS A 53 -17.87 9.51 -16.16
CA LYS A 53 -19.31 9.68 -16.37
C LYS A 53 -20.12 9.37 -15.12
N ARG A 54 -19.72 8.36 -14.35
CA ARG A 54 -20.44 7.93 -13.15
C ARG A 54 -20.16 8.83 -11.95
N TYR A 55 -18.95 9.36 -11.86
CA TYR A 55 -18.49 10.18 -10.74
C TYR A 55 -17.84 11.48 -11.25
N PRO A 56 -18.63 12.47 -11.73
CA PRO A 56 -18.10 13.68 -12.36
C PRO A 56 -17.27 14.58 -11.43
N GLN A 57 -17.38 14.42 -10.11
CA GLN A 57 -16.59 15.12 -9.11
C GLN A 57 -15.21 14.49 -8.90
N VAL A 58 -14.95 13.30 -9.45
CA VAL A 58 -13.67 12.61 -9.33
C VAL A 58 -12.73 13.05 -10.47
N LYS A 59 -11.50 13.36 -10.12
CA LYS A 59 -10.45 13.66 -11.09
C LYS A 59 -9.84 12.36 -11.61
N VAL A 60 -10.04 12.05 -12.89
CA VAL A 60 -9.46 10.87 -13.51
C VAL A 60 -8.20 11.23 -14.30
N ILE A 61 -7.11 10.48 -14.06
CA ILE A 61 -5.84 10.61 -14.78
C ILE A 61 -5.62 9.34 -15.59
N ARG A 62 -5.37 9.48 -16.89
CA ARG A 62 -5.08 8.36 -17.78
C ARG A 62 -3.57 8.20 -17.98
N SER A 63 -3.02 7.06 -17.59
CA SER A 63 -1.66 6.68 -17.97
C SER A 63 -1.67 6.03 -19.35
N LYS A 64 -0.60 6.24 -20.11
CA LYS A 64 -0.42 5.57 -21.41
C LYS A 64 0.08 4.14 -21.28
N GLU A 65 0.65 3.78 -20.16
CA GLU A 65 1.20 2.47 -19.86
C GLU A 65 1.03 2.12 -18.38
N ASN A 66 1.08 0.83 -18.06
CA ASN A 66 1.04 0.39 -16.66
C ASN A 66 2.39 0.68 -15.99
N LEU A 67 2.39 1.69 -15.13
CA LEU A 67 3.56 2.16 -14.38
C LEU A 67 3.78 1.40 -13.05
N GLY A 68 2.98 0.38 -12.77
CA GLY A 68 2.98 -0.32 -11.50
C GLY A 68 2.39 0.54 -10.37
N PHE A 69 2.51 0.07 -9.14
CA PHE A 69 1.91 0.72 -7.98
C PHE A 69 2.54 2.10 -7.69
N ALA A 70 3.87 2.15 -7.59
CA ALA A 70 4.56 3.40 -7.29
C ALA A 70 4.37 4.46 -8.38
N GLY A 71 4.50 4.06 -9.65
CA GLY A 71 4.37 5.01 -10.77
C GLY A 71 2.96 5.58 -10.90
N GLY A 72 1.93 4.73 -10.74
CA GLY A 72 0.54 5.17 -10.73
C GLY A 72 0.25 6.15 -9.59
N ASN A 73 0.68 5.82 -8.36
CA ASN A 73 0.52 6.74 -7.21
C ASN A 73 1.28 8.05 -7.41
N ASN A 74 2.45 8.04 -8.04
CA ASN A 74 3.22 9.26 -8.32
C ASN A 74 2.51 10.20 -9.32
N LEU A 75 1.74 9.67 -10.28
CA LEU A 75 0.86 10.51 -11.11
C LEU A 75 -0.23 11.17 -10.26
N GLY A 76 -0.80 10.43 -9.30
CA GLY A 76 -1.74 10.98 -8.33
C GLY A 76 -1.10 12.06 -7.45
N ILE A 77 0.12 11.84 -6.93
CA ILE A 77 0.86 12.84 -6.14
C ILE A 77 1.06 14.13 -6.92
N ALA A 78 1.44 14.02 -8.19
CA ALA A 78 1.69 15.20 -9.05
C ALA A 78 0.41 16.02 -9.31
N ALA A 79 -0.75 15.39 -9.29
CA ALA A 79 -2.04 16.01 -9.55
C ALA A 79 -2.78 16.48 -8.29
N ALA A 80 -2.33 16.03 -7.12
CA ALA A 80 -2.95 16.28 -5.83
C ALA A 80 -2.62 17.70 -5.32
N SER A 81 -3.59 18.35 -4.67
CA SER A 81 -3.45 19.68 -4.05
C SER A 81 -3.53 19.65 -2.51
N GLY A 82 -4.09 18.59 -1.92
CA GLY A 82 -4.33 18.48 -0.49
C GLY A 82 -3.08 18.52 0.38
N LYS A 83 -3.26 18.97 1.63
CA LYS A 83 -2.22 18.97 2.66
C LYS A 83 -1.80 17.55 3.05
N TYR A 84 -2.75 16.61 3.05
CA TYR A 84 -2.54 15.18 3.31
C TYR A 84 -2.95 14.38 2.09
N LEU A 85 -2.15 13.39 1.71
CA LEU A 85 -2.43 12.50 0.59
C LEU A 85 -2.75 11.11 1.13
N PHE A 86 -3.96 10.64 0.88
CA PHE A 86 -4.42 9.33 1.32
C PHE A 86 -4.39 8.34 0.14
N PHE A 87 -3.39 7.47 0.15
CA PHE A 87 -3.23 6.40 -0.82
C PHE A 87 -4.07 5.22 -0.37
N ILE A 88 -4.97 4.76 -1.22
CA ILE A 88 -5.89 3.67 -0.91
C ILE A 88 -6.07 2.77 -2.13
N ASN A 89 -6.00 1.45 -1.94
CA ASN A 89 -6.25 0.50 -3.02
C ASN A 89 -7.71 0.57 -3.46
N ASN A 90 -7.96 0.34 -4.76
CA ASN A 90 -9.31 0.36 -5.30
C ASN A 90 -10.20 -0.80 -4.83
N ASP A 91 -9.63 -1.87 -4.27
CA ASP A 91 -10.32 -3.00 -3.64
C ASP A 91 -10.49 -2.85 -2.12
N THR A 92 -10.54 -1.61 -1.63
CA THR A 92 -10.84 -1.28 -0.24
C THR A 92 -12.19 -0.59 -0.11
N LEU A 93 -12.75 -0.60 1.10
CA LEU A 93 -13.98 0.08 1.47
C LEU A 93 -13.75 0.84 2.78
N LEU A 94 -14.27 2.05 2.90
CA LEU A 94 -14.17 2.82 4.14
C LEU A 94 -15.16 2.34 5.20
N TYR A 95 -16.23 1.68 4.79
CA TYR A 95 -17.20 1.03 5.69
C TYR A 95 -17.85 -0.18 4.98
N LEU A 96 -18.46 -1.08 5.75
CA LEU A 96 -19.34 -2.12 5.24
C LEU A 96 -20.80 -1.72 5.47
N HIS A 97 -21.68 -2.03 4.51
CA HIS A 97 -23.10 -1.68 4.59
C HIS A 97 -23.83 -2.31 5.80
N ASP A 98 -23.35 -3.47 6.23
CA ASP A 98 -23.90 -4.22 7.37
C ASP A 98 -23.20 -3.89 8.70
N ASP A 99 -22.19 -3.01 8.71
CA ASP A 99 -21.54 -2.58 9.93
C ASP A 99 -22.30 -1.38 10.53
N PRO A 100 -22.92 -1.52 11.72
CA PRO A 100 -23.66 -0.43 12.36
C PRO A 100 -22.81 0.80 12.70
N ILE A 101 -21.48 0.63 12.81
CA ILE A 101 -20.52 1.72 13.03
C ILE A 101 -20.20 2.43 11.71
N GLY A 102 -20.31 1.71 10.56
CA GLY A 102 -19.85 2.16 9.26
C GLY A 102 -20.62 3.34 8.65
N LYS A 103 -21.94 3.42 8.82
CA LYS A 103 -22.75 4.44 8.13
C LYS A 103 -22.52 5.88 8.59
N SER A 104 -22.09 6.09 9.85
CA SER A 104 -21.67 7.40 10.35
C SER A 104 -20.17 7.65 10.21
N GLY A 105 -19.42 6.71 9.62
CA GLY A 105 -18.01 6.52 9.84
C GLY A 105 -17.05 7.12 8.83
N THR A 106 -17.43 7.34 7.56
CA THR A 106 -16.44 7.77 6.54
C THR A 106 -15.77 9.10 6.87
N PRO A 107 -16.48 10.17 7.28
CA PRO A 107 -15.83 11.38 7.74
C PRO A 107 -14.97 11.16 8.99
N ALA A 108 -15.40 10.28 9.91
CA ALA A 108 -14.66 9.97 11.14
C ALA A 108 -13.35 9.24 10.85
N VAL A 109 -13.33 8.28 9.90
CA VAL A 109 -12.11 7.58 9.47
C VAL A 109 -11.05 8.58 8.99
N LEU A 110 -11.40 9.47 8.09
CA LEU A 110 -10.48 10.49 7.56
C LEU A 110 -10.06 11.49 8.64
N LYS A 111 -10.99 11.91 9.48
CA LYS A 111 -10.77 12.85 10.58
C LYS A 111 -9.71 12.33 11.56
N HIS A 112 -9.82 11.09 12.04
CA HIS A 112 -8.87 10.54 12.99
C HIS A 112 -7.45 10.40 12.39
N LEU A 113 -7.34 10.10 11.10
CA LEU A 113 -6.03 10.12 10.42
C LEU A 113 -5.41 11.52 10.43
N VAL A 114 -6.20 12.58 10.14
CA VAL A 114 -5.73 13.96 10.17
C VAL A 114 -5.36 14.40 11.60
N GLU A 115 -6.21 14.10 12.59
CA GLU A 115 -5.96 14.42 14.00
C GLU A 115 -4.62 13.85 14.50
N ARG A 116 -4.19 12.69 13.98
CA ARG A 116 -2.89 12.12 14.33
C ARG A 116 -1.71 12.97 13.84
N PHE A 117 -1.81 13.56 12.66
CA PHE A 117 -0.78 14.51 12.18
C PHE A 117 -0.77 15.80 12.99
N GLU A 118 -1.95 16.31 13.35
CA GLU A 118 -2.08 17.56 14.09
C GLU A 118 -1.60 17.43 15.54
N ALA A 119 -1.74 16.24 16.12
CA ALA A 119 -1.27 15.96 17.48
C ALA A 119 0.26 15.89 17.63
N ASN A 120 0.99 15.62 16.53
CA ASN A 120 2.45 15.47 16.59
C ASN A 120 3.09 15.83 15.22
N PRO A 121 3.86 16.94 15.14
CA PRO A 121 4.50 17.39 13.88
C PRO A 121 5.57 16.43 13.35
N LYS A 122 6.00 15.44 14.13
CA LYS A 122 6.91 14.39 13.64
C LYS A 122 6.21 13.31 12.84
N VAL A 123 4.89 13.27 12.81
CA VAL A 123 4.14 12.30 12.03
C VAL A 123 4.24 12.62 10.55
N GLY A 124 4.80 11.70 9.77
CA GLY A 124 4.89 11.83 8.32
C GLY A 124 3.93 10.90 7.57
N MET A 125 3.58 9.77 8.19
CA MET A 125 2.66 8.78 7.63
C MET A 125 1.77 8.21 8.73
N VAL A 126 0.48 8.00 8.40
CA VAL A 126 -0.50 7.35 9.30
C VAL A 126 -1.23 6.27 8.51
N CYS A 127 -1.35 5.10 9.12
CA CYS A 127 -2.10 3.97 8.55
C CYS A 127 -3.28 3.60 9.45
N PRO A 128 -4.47 3.39 8.87
CA PRO A 128 -5.63 2.91 9.62
C PRO A 128 -5.44 1.44 10.03
N LYS A 129 -6.31 0.96 10.93
CA LYS A 129 -6.56 -0.46 11.09
C LYS A 129 -7.16 -1.01 9.79
N ILE A 130 -6.64 -2.13 9.31
CA ILE A 130 -7.19 -2.77 8.12
C ILE A 130 -7.77 -4.12 8.51
N ARG A 131 -9.03 -4.34 8.14
CA ARG A 131 -9.73 -5.61 8.29
C ARG A 131 -9.99 -6.23 6.93
N PHE A 132 -10.11 -7.54 6.89
CA PHE A 132 -10.62 -8.21 5.70
C PHE A 132 -12.12 -7.99 5.55
N THR A 133 -12.62 -7.90 4.33
CA THR A 133 -14.07 -7.90 4.03
C THR A 133 -14.69 -9.28 4.21
N TRP A 134 -13.87 -10.33 4.27
CA TRP A 134 -14.27 -11.72 4.46
C TRP A 134 -13.76 -12.22 5.82
N GLY A 135 -14.46 -13.19 6.38
CA GLY A 135 -14.16 -13.68 7.72
C GLY A 135 -14.76 -12.77 8.81
N LEU A 136 -15.17 -13.38 9.91
CA LEU A 136 -15.77 -12.67 11.02
C LEU A 136 -14.71 -11.79 11.71
N ASN A 137 -14.68 -10.48 11.35
CA ASN A 137 -13.89 -9.47 12.04
C ASN A 137 -12.37 -9.73 12.07
N LEU A 138 -11.81 -10.27 10.98
CA LEU A 138 -10.37 -10.58 10.90
C LEU A 138 -9.53 -9.34 10.57
N ILE A 139 -8.47 -9.15 11.34
CA ILE A 139 -7.49 -8.09 11.13
C ILE A 139 -6.53 -8.51 10.01
N GLN A 140 -6.26 -7.61 9.08
CA GLN A 140 -5.18 -7.72 8.12
C GLN A 140 -3.93 -6.99 8.62
N TYR A 141 -4.11 -5.81 9.24
CA TYR A 141 -3.01 -4.97 9.66
C TYR A 141 -3.38 -4.11 10.89
N ALA A 142 -2.53 -4.19 11.89
CA ALA A 142 -2.49 -3.32 13.06
C ALA A 142 -1.05 -2.81 13.32
N GLY A 143 -0.28 -2.58 12.25
CA GLY A 143 1.12 -2.21 12.31
C GLY A 143 2.06 -3.29 11.76
N TYR A 144 3.31 -2.93 11.56
CA TYR A 144 4.38 -3.86 11.14
C TYR A 144 5.53 -3.88 12.14
N THR A 145 6.07 -5.06 12.41
CA THR A 145 7.35 -5.22 13.09
C THR A 145 8.51 -4.76 12.19
N PRO A 146 9.68 -4.38 12.75
CA PRO A 146 10.86 -4.08 11.96
C PRO A 146 11.30 -5.26 11.09
N LEU A 147 11.84 -4.98 9.91
CA LEU A 147 12.51 -5.99 9.09
C LEU A 147 13.72 -6.57 9.81
N SER A 148 13.87 -7.89 9.76
CA SER A 148 15.09 -8.52 10.24
C SER A 148 16.28 -8.11 9.37
N ARG A 149 17.46 -7.92 9.99
CA ARG A 149 18.65 -7.41 9.30
C ARG A 149 19.16 -8.30 8.16
N ILE A 150 18.96 -9.61 8.28
CA ILE A 150 19.48 -10.60 7.32
C ILE A 150 18.35 -11.13 6.43
N THR A 151 17.30 -11.65 7.04
CA THR A 151 16.23 -12.31 6.27
C THR A 151 15.29 -11.33 5.59
N GLN A 152 15.32 -10.05 5.99
CA GLN A 152 14.44 -8.99 5.45
C GLN A 152 12.96 -9.42 5.51
N ARG A 153 12.56 -10.01 6.63
CA ARG A 153 11.19 -10.39 6.94
C ARG A 153 10.68 -9.54 8.09
N ASN A 154 9.45 -9.16 8.00
CA ASN A 154 8.65 -8.56 9.06
C ASN A 154 7.32 -9.33 9.19
N HIS A 155 6.53 -8.96 10.16
CA HIS A 155 5.19 -9.50 10.38
C HIS A 155 4.20 -8.34 10.51
N ALA A 156 3.03 -8.50 9.88
CA ALA A 156 1.89 -7.64 10.17
C ALA A 156 1.34 -8.05 11.55
N ILE A 157 1.24 -7.08 12.45
CA ILE A 157 0.67 -7.25 13.78
C ILE A 157 -0.83 -7.51 13.62
N GLY A 158 -1.38 -8.49 14.33
CA GLY A 158 -2.78 -8.86 14.30
C GLY A 158 -3.22 -9.64 13.04
N PHE A 159 -2.32 -9.98 12.12
CA PHE A 159 -2.70 -10.65 10.87
C PHE A 159 -3.42 -11.98 11.08
N ASN A 160 -4.63 -12.11 10.53
CA ASN A 160 -5.55 -13.24 10.69
C ASN A 160 -6.05 -13.48 12.14
N GLU A 161 -5.91 -12.50 13.02
CA GLU A 161 -6.52 -12.53 14.35
C GLU A 161 -7.92 -11.90 14.30
N SER A 162 -8.85 -12.41 15.09
CA SER A 162 -10.13 -11.75 15.31
C SER A 162 -9.93 -10.47 16.12
N ASP A 163 -10.59 -9.38 15.72
CA ASP A 163 -10.52 -8.11 16.40
C ASP A 163 -11.52 -8.05 17.57
N TYR A 164 -10.98 -7.98 18.77
CA TYR A 164 -11.72 -7.80 20.02
C TYR A 164 -11.35 -6.46 20.72
N GLY A 165 -10.66 -5.55 20.00
CA GLY A 165 -10.13 -4.31 20.56
C GLY A 165 -8.70 -4.43 21.13
N GLN A 166 -8.04 -5.57 20.99
CA GLN A 166 -6.68 -5.79 21.51
C GLN A 166 -5.62 -4.89 20.87
N TYR A 167 -5.93 -4.28 19.73
CA TYR A 167 -5.06 -3.35 19.00
C TYR A 167 -5.68 -1.95 18.85
N ASP A 168 -6.50 -1.52 19.80
CA ASP A 168 -7.19 -0.21 19.78
C ASP A 168 -6.34 0.93 20.40
N THR A 169 -5.06 0.69 20.61
CA THR A 169 -4.13 1.73 21.09
C THR A 169 -3.25 2.22 19.94
N PRO A 170 -3.26 3.54 19.63
CA PRO A 170 -2.37 4.11 18.63
C PRO A 170 -0.90 3.94 19.00
N HIS A 171 -0.05 3.60 18.03
CA HIS A 171 1.38 3.43 18.27
C HIS A 171 2.21 3.66 17.01
N THR A 172 3.51 3.86 17.17
CA THR A 172 4.43 3.94 16.04
C THR A 172 4.63 2.57 15.41
N THR A 173 4.65 2.51 14.09
CA THR A 173 4.90 1.31 13.32
C THR A 173 6.14 1.45 12.45
N SER A 174 6.74 0.33 12.05
CA SER A 174 7.95 0.38 11.23
C SER A 174 7.70 0.79 9.79
N TYR A 175 6.55 0.45 9.24
CA TYR A 175 6.19 0.66 7.82
C TYR A 175 4.69 0.90 7.68
N GLY A 176 4.33 1.64 6.62
CA GLY A 176 2.95 1.73 6.15
C GLY A 176 2.48 0.48 5.42
N HIS A 177 1.18 0.35 5.26
CA HIS A 177 0.55 -0.72 4.49
C HIS A 177 0.07 -0.20 3.13
N GLY A 178 0.44 -0.87 2.05
CA GLY A 178 0.12 -0.43 0.68
C GLY A 178 -1.37 -0.32 0.39
N ALA A 179 -2.24 -1.06 1.11
CA ALA A 179 -3.68 -0.96 0.90
C ALA A 179 -4.28 0.37 1.39
N ALA A 180 -3.69 0.99 2.45
CA ALA A 180 -4.11 2.31 2.91
C ALA A 180 -3.04 2.98 3.76
N MET A 181 -2.63 4.18 3.37
CA MET A 181 -1.69 5.02 4.10
C MET A 181 -1.93 6.50 3.76
N MET A 182 -2.01 7.35 4.77
CA MET A 182 -2.06 8.79 4.59
C MET A 182 -0.66 9.36 4.86
N VAL A 183 -0.20 10.27 4.00
CA VAL A 183 1.14 10.87 4.09
C VAL A 183 1.00 12.38 4.00
N SER A 184 1.70 13.13 4.86
CA SER A 184 1.70 14.58 4.77
C SER A 184 2.49 15.05 3.54
N ARG A 185 2.01 16.10 2.88
CA ARG A 185 2.72 16.71 1.74
C ARG A 185 4.13 17.15 2.14
N GLU A 186 4.28 17.66 3.35
CA GLU A 186 5.59 18.05 3.88
C GLU A 186 6.56 16.86 3.94
N ALA A 187 6.10 15.69 4.43
CA ALA A 187 6.92 14.49 4.46
C ALA A 187 7.28 14.02 3.04
N ILE A 188 6.35 14.11 2.07
CA ILE A 188 6.62 13.79 0.66
C ILE A 188 7.67 14.73 0.09
N ASN A 189 7.52 16.04 0.30
CA ASN A 189 8.46 17.05 -0.20
C ASN A 189 9.88 16.82 0.33
N LYS A 190 10.03 16.36 1.57
CA LYS A 190 11.32 16.13 2.21
C LYS A 190 11.90 14.75 1.94
N ALA A 191 11.08 13.71 1.92
CA ALA A 191 11.52 12.33 1.70
C ALA A 191 11.62 11.96 0.21
N GLY A 192 10.86 12.63 -0.65
CA GLY A 192 10.66 12.27 -2.05
C GLY A 192 9.43 11.39 -2.27
N ILE A 193 9.09 11.19 -3.55
CA ILE A 193 7.95 10.38 -4.00
C ILE A 193 8.24 8.88 -3.90
N MET A 194 7.23 8.04 -4.15
CA MET A 194 7.39 6.59 -4.11
C MET A 194 8.46 6.09 -5.09
N PRO A 195 9.35 5.17 -4.68
CA PRO A 195 10.41 4.65 -5.55
C PRO A 195 9.84 3.71 -6.63
N THR A 196 9.98 4.09 -7.90
CA THR A 196 9.41 3.35 -9.05
C THR A 196 10.22 2.13 -9.50
N CYS A 197 11.39 1.90 -8.91
CA CYS A 197 12.27 0.76 -9.28
C CYS A 197 11.65 -0.61 -8.99
N TYR A 198 10.62 -0.67 -8.15
CA TYR A 198 9.98 -1.91 -7.73
C TYR A 198 8.92 -2.42 -8.70
N PHE A 199 8.14 -1.55 -9.30
CA PHE A 199 6.93 -1.80 -10.08
C PHE A 199 5.76 -2.30 -9.23
N LEU A 200 5.95 -3.36 -8.41
CA LEU A 200 4.95 -3.97 -7.56
C LEU A 200 5.62 -4.68 -6.39
N TYR A 201 5.15 -4.47 -5.16
CA TYR A 201 5.69 -4.95 -3.88
C TYR A 201 7.02 -4.33 -3.47
N TYR A 202 7.15 -3.98 -2.19
CA TYR A 202 8.28 -3.36 -1.50
C TYR A 202 8.43 -1.84 -1.68
N GLU A 203 7.70 -1.21 -2.59
CA GLU A 203 7.73 0.24 -2.76
C GLU A 203 7.27 0.97 -1.50
N GLU A 204 6.21 0.50 -0.83
CA GLU A 204 5.68 1.07 0.40
C GLU A 204 6.66 0.91 1.58
N LEU A 205 7.39 -0.20 1.62
CA LEU A 205 8.42 -0.43 2.63
C LEU A 205 9.62 0.51 2.45
N ASP A 206 10.13 0.64 1.22
CA ASP A 206 11.24 1.54 0.93
C ASP A 206 10.83 3.00 1.13
N TRP A 207 9.63 3.38 0.70
CA TRP A 207 9.12 4.73 0.92
C TRP A 207 8.96 5.06 2.41
N SER A 208 8.47 4.11 3.19
CA SER A 208 8.43 4.21 4.66
C SER A 208 9.82 4.45 5.25
N MET A 209 10.85 3.76 4.74
CA MET A 209 12.23 3.99 5.17
C MET A 209 12.74 5.37 4.75
N MET A 210 12.36 5.87 3.56
CA MET A 210 12.70 7.22 3.10
C MET A 210 12.09 8.28 4.02
N ILE A 211 10.80 8.17 4.35
CA ILE A 211 10.08 9.06 5.27
C ILE A 211 10.74 9.07 6.66
N ARG A 212 11.08 7.90 7.18
CA ARG A 212 11.79 7.81 8.48
C ARG A 212 13.19 8.43 8.43
N ARG A 213 13.95 8.24 7.34
CA ARG A 213 15.25 8.92 7.15
C ARG A 213 15.13 10.43 7.04
N ALA A 214 14.01 10.93 6.56
CA ALA A 214 13.70 12.36 6.54
C ALA A 214 13.35 12.93 7.93
N GLY A 215 13.31 12.07 8.97
CA GLY A 215 13.09 12.48 10.37
C GLY A 215 11.66 12.35 10.84
N TYR A 216 10.79 11.72 10.05
CA TYR A 216 9.39 11.52 10.41
C TYR A 216 9.13 10.16 11.04
N GLU A 217 7.99 10.07 11.75
CA GLU A 217 7.44 8.86 12.34
C GLU A 217 6.31 8.31 11.47
N ILE A 218 6.09 7.01 11.54
CA ILE A 218 4.96 6.32 10.94
C ILE A 218 4.07 5.80 12.07
N TRP A 219 2.78 6.10 12.00
CA TRP A 219 1.82 5.76 13.03
C TRP A 219 0.72 4.84 12.53
N TYR A 220 0.28 3.96 13.41
CA TYR A 220 -0.94 3.19 13.30
C TYR A 220 -2.04 3.89 14.10
N GLU A 221 -3.20 4.11 13.48
CA GLU A 221 -4.35 4.78 14.07
C GLU A 221 -5.58 3.86 14.04
N PRO A 222 -5.89 3.17 15.15
CA PRO A 222 -7.00 2.21 15.20
C PRO A 222 -8.40 2.83 15.20
N ALA A 223 -8.55 4.11 15.59
CA ALA A 223 -9.84 4.80 15.50
C ALA A 223 -10.30 4.97 14.04
N SER A 224 -9.35 4.85 13.10
CA SER A 224 -9.60 4.72 11.67
C SER A 224 -9.55 3.27 11.26
N THR A 225 -10.66 2.68 10.85
CA THR A 225 -10.73 1.30 10.35
C THR A 225 -11.25 1.31 8.93
N ILE A 226 -10.59 0.55 8.05
CA ILE A 226 -11.01 0.29 6.67
C ILE A 226 -11.08 -1.20 6.40
N TYR A 227 -11.72 -1.57 5.30
CA TYR A 227 -11.90 -2.96 4.89
C TYR A 227 -11.23 -3.20 3.54
N HIS A 228 -10.49 -4.29 3.42
CA HIS A 228 -9.75 -4.65 2.21
C HIS A 228 -10.22 -5.99 1.71
N LYS A 229 -10.61 -6.05 0.44
CA LYS A 229 -11.17 -7.27 -0.15
C LYS A 229 -10.13 -8.35 -0.27
N GLU A 230 -8.86 -8.00 -0.41
CA GLU A 230 -7.75 -8.90 -0.77
C GLU A 230 -8.22 -10.31 -1.09
N SER A 231 -8.44 -10.60 -2.37
CA SER A 231 -9.06 -11.86 -2.77
C SER A 231 -8.26 -13.04 -2.25
N GLN A 232 -8.91 -14.04 -1.64
CA GLN A 232 -8.27 -15.30 -1.23
C GLN A 232 -7.49 -15.95 -2.38
N THR A 233 -7.81 -15.60 -3.62
CA THR A 233 -7.13 -16.03 -4.84
C THR A 233 -5.75 -15.38 -5.01
N THR A 234 -5.48 -14.18 -4.49
CA THR A 234 -4.13 -13.57 -4.52
C THR A 234 -3.15 -14.21 -3.54
N GLY A 235 -3.63 -14.96 -2.55
CA GLY A 235 -2.81 -15.81 -1.67
C GLY A 235 -2.09 -16.94 -2.40
N GLN A 236 -2.55 -17.33 -3.58
CA GLN A 236 -1.85 -18.33 -4.38
C GLN A 236 -0.61 -17.72 -5.03
N ALA A 237 0.55 -18.38 -4.85
CA ALA A 237 1.81 -17.98 -5.46
C ALA A 237 1.68 -17.92 -6.99
N SER A 238 1.62 -16.72 -7.56
CA SER A 238 1.69 -16.51 -9.00
C SER A 238 3.14 -16.29 -9.45
N PRO A 239 3.50 -16.64 -10.70
CA PRO A 239 4.84 -16.36 -11.23
C PRO A 239 5.23 -14.89 -11.18
N LEU A 240 4.29 -13.99 -11.45
CA LEU A 240 4.50 -12.54 -11.39
C LEU A 240 4.85 -12.09 -9.97
N ARG A 241 4.05 -12.49 -8.99
CA ARG A 241 4.27 -12.18 -7.57
C ARG A 241 5.62 -12.74 -7.10
N THR A 242 5.90 -14.01 -7.40
CA THR A 242 7.16 -14.68 -7.04
C THR A 242 8.37 -13.96 -7.62
N TYR A 243 8.30 -13.56 -8.89
CA TYR A 243 9.36 -12.80 -9.54
C TYR A 243 9.64 -11.47 -8.84
N TYR A 244 8.61 -10.64 -8.65
CA TYR A 244 8.79 -9.33 -8.03
C TYR A 244 9.23 -9.43 -6.57
N ILE A 245 8.64 -10.30 -5.77
CA ILE A 245 9.06 -10.49 -4.37
C ILE A 245 10.54 -10.92 -4.30
N THR A 246 10.98 -11.82 -5.16
CA THR A 246 12.39 -12.28 -5.18
C THR A 246 13.34 -11.14 -5.55
N ARG A 247 13.07 -10.44 -6.66
CA ARG A 247 13.90 -9.34 -7.14
C ARG A 247 13.91 -8.16 -6.19
N ASN A 248 12.73 -7.73 -5.78
CA ASN A 248 12.54 -6.49 -5.03
C ASN A 248 13.07 -6.56 -3.61
N ARG A 249 13.04 -7.74 -2.99
CA ARG A 249 13.65 -7.95 -1.68
C ARG A 249 15.17 -7.73 -1.72
N LEU A 250 15.82 -8.15 -2.77
CA LEU A 250 17.24 -7.88 -3.00
C LEU A 250 17.49 -6.40 -3.32
N LEU A 251 16.61 -5.75 -4.08
CA LEU A 251 16.67 -4.30 -4.32
C LEU A 251 16.50 -3.50 -3.04
N LEU A 252 15.56 -3.90 -2.16
CA LEU A 252 15.37 -3.27 -0.86
C LEU A 252 16.65 -3.35 -0.01
N VAL A 253 17.29 -4.52 0.05
CA VAL A 253 18.58 -4.71 0.70
C VAL A 253 19.64 -3.77 0.12
N ARG A 254 19.74 -3.70 -1.20
CA ARG A 254 20.71 -2.84 -1.90
C ARG A 254 20.56 -1.37 -1.52
N ARG A 255 19.32 -0.90 -1.44
CA ARG A 255 19.00 0.50 -1.17
C ARG A 255 19.09 0.89 0.31
N ASN A 256 18.81 -0.06 1.21
CA ASN A 256 18.53 0.26 2.61
C ASN A 256 19.44 -0.43 3.62
N SER A 257 20.13 -1.50 3.29
CA SER A 257 20.96 -2.21 4.25
C SER A 257 22.41 -1.69 4.26
N PRO A 258 22.94 -1.32 5.45
CA PRO A 258 24.35 -0.95 5.57
C PRO A 258 25.25 -2.19 5.51
N LEU A 259 26.55 -1.96 5.26
CA LEU A 259 27.59 -2.99 5.41
C LEU A 259 27.80 -3.31 6.90
N PRO A 260 28.04 -4.58 7.30
CA PRO A 260 28.17 -5.80 6.46
C PRO A 260 26.84 -6.51 6.19
N TRP A 261 25.72 -6.05 6.78
CA TRP A 261 24.40 -6.70 6.71
C TRP A 261 23.92 -6.91 5.28
N ARG A 262 24.29 -5.99 4.37
CA ARG A 262 23.94 -6.10 2.94
C ARG A 262 24.47 -7.40 2.33
N TYR A 263 25.72 -7.74 2.53
CA TYR A 263 26.31 -8.96 1.99
C TYR A 263 25.76 -10.22 2.66
N LEU A 264 25.57 -10.20 3.97
CA LEU A 264 24.94 -11.31 4.69
C LEU A 264 23.51 -11.57 4.19
N SER A 265 22.75 -10.50 3.94
CA SER A 265 21.41 -10.61 3.35
C SER A 265 21.46 -11.20 1.94
N TYR A 266 22.40 -10.77 1.08
CA TYR A 266 22.53 -11.33 -0.26
C TYR A 266 22.86 -12.82 -0.23
N ILE A 267 23.83 -13.24 0.60
CA ILE A 267 24.18 -14.66 0.76
C ILE A 267 22.94 -15.44 1.21
N TYR A 268 22.23 -14.96 2.23
CA TYR A 268 21.03 -15.62 2.71
C TYR A 268 19.92 -15.67 1.66
N LEU A 269 19.60 -14.54 1.01
CA LEU A 269 18.47 -14.45 0.08
C LEU A 269 18.71 -15.25 -1.20
N ILE A 270 19.94 -15.29 -1.70
CA ILE A 270 20.28 -16.02 -2.94
C ILE A 270 20.44 -17.50 -2.65
N PHE A 271 21.33 -17.87 -1.72
CA PHE A 271 21.75 -19.26 -1.55
C PHE A 271 20.88 -20.06 -0.57
N VAL A 272 20.24 -19.41 0.41
CA VAL A 272 19.37 -20.11 1.37
C VAL A 272 17.91 -19.95 0.97
N ALA A 273 17.39 -18.74 0.92
CA ALA A 273 15.97 -18.49 0.67
C ALA A 273 15.58 -18.83 -0.78
N GLY A 274 16.41 -18.44 -1.77
CA GLY A 274 16.18 -18.74 -3.18
C GLY A 274 16.21 -20.23 -3.46
N THR A 275 17.22 -20.95 -2.94
CA THR A 275 17.32 -22.41 -3.09
C THR A 275 16.15 -23.13 -2.43
N LYS A 276 15.81 -22.74 -1.18
CA LYS A 276 14.65 -23.30 -0.47
C LYS A 276 13.35 -23.12 -1.26
N GLU A 277 13.13 -21.93 -1.83
CA GLU A 277 11.92 -21.68 -2.63
C GLU A 277 11.92 -22.46 -3.95
N CYS A 278 13.06 -22.59 -4.61
CA CYS A 278 13.19 -23.44 -5.79
C CYS A 278 12.88 -24.91 -5.46
N VAL A 279 13.51 -25.47 -4.43
CA VAL A 279 13.27 -26.87 -4.02
C VAL A 279 11.80 -27.10 -3.66
N LYS A 280 11.21 -26.23 -2.84
CA LYS A 280 9.78 -26.28 -2.47
C LYS A 280 8.87 -26.27 -3.71
N ASN A 281 9.16 -25.47 -4.71
CA ASN A 281 8.35 -25.39 -5.92
C ASN A 281 8.61 -26.57 -6.86
N LEU A 282 9.84 -27.10 -6.92
CA LEU A 282 10.16 -28.35 -7.63
C LEU A 282 9.38 -29.55 -7.07
N THR A 283 9.34 -29.72 -5.74
CA THR A 283 8.57 -30.80 -5.12
C THR A 283 7.07 -30.71 -5.36
N LYS A 284 6.56 -29.49 -5.63
CA LYS A 284 5.17 -29.23 -6.01
C LYS A 284 4.93 -29.22 -7.52
N GLN A 285 5.94 -29.55 -8.33
CA GLN A 285 5.91 -29.53 -9.80
C GLN A 285 5.55 -28.14 -10.39
N ARG A 286 5.77 -27.07 -9.63
CA ARG A 286 5.51 -25.67 -10.03
C ARG A 286 6.75 -25.07 -10.70
N TYR A 287 7.12 -25.60 -11.88
CA TYR A 287 8.27 -25.13 -12.65
C TYR A 287 8.19 -23.67 -13.08
N ASP A 288 6.96 -23.16 -13.24
CA ASP A 288 6.66 -21.76 -13.51
C ASP A 288 7.18 -20.84 -12.38
N LEU A 289 7.01 -21.25 -11.12
CA LEU A 289 7.50 -20.50 -9.96
C LEU A 289 9.02 -20.60 -9.80
N VAL A 290 9.61 -21.76 -10.11
CA VAL A 290 11.08 -21.91 -10.14
C VAL A 290 11.70 -20.94 -11.15
N LYS A 291 11.16 -20.91 -12.38
CA LYS A 291 11.59 -19.94 -13.39
C LYS A 291 11.45 -18.49 -12.92
N ALA A 292 10.36 -18.18 -12.21
CA ALA A 292 10.12 -16.84 -11.68
C ALA A 292 11.17 -16.45 -10.62
N VAL A 293 11.54 -17.36 -9.70
CA VAL A 293 12.62 -17.14 -8.73
C VAL A 293 13.94 -16.87 -9.46
N LEU A 294 14.34 -17.76 -10.37
CA LEU A 294 15.62 -17.64 -11.11
C LEU A 294 15.67 -16.33 -11.94
N ARG A 295 14.57 -15.95 -12.60
CA ARG A 295 14.47 -14.66 -13.31
C ARG A 295 14.59 -13.48 -12.36
N GLY A 296 13.98 -13.55 -11.18
CA GLY A 296 14.07 -12.49 -10.16
C GLY A 296 15.51 -12.27 -9.69
N LEU A 297 16.23 -13.36 -9.38
CA LEU A 297 17.66 -13.33 -9.02
C LEU A 297 18.51 -12.77 -10.16
N TRP A 298 18.30 -13.26 -11.37
CA TRP A 298 19.06 -12.83 -12.55
C TRP A 298 18.87 -11.34 -12.88
N HIS A 299 17.62 -10.88 -12.87
CA HIS A 299 17.34 -9.47 -13.15
C HIS A 299 17.88 -8.53 -12.07
N PHE A 300 17.94 -8.98 -10.80
CA PHE A 300 18.62 -8.21 -9.76
C PHE A 300 20.11 -8.06 -10.03
N ILE A 301 20.80 -9.12 -10.50
CA ILE A 301 22.25 -9.07 -10.79
C ILE A 301 22.55 -8.10 -11.94
N LYS A 302 21.62 -8.00 -12.91
CA LYS A 302 21.77 -7.09 -14.07
C LYS A 302 21.39 -5.64 -13.77
N TYR A 303 20.66 -5.40 -12.68
CA TYR A 303 20.21 -4.06 -12.27
C TYR A 303 21.32 -3.30 -11.54
#